data_5a896c4496c0ffefd48b2103695be3c2
#
_entry.id   5a896c4496c0ffefd48b2103695be3c2
#
_cell.length_a   1.000
_cell.length_b   1.000
_cell.length_c   1.000
_cell.angle_alpha   90.00
_cell.angle_beta   90.00
_cell.angle_gamma   90.00
#
_symmetry.space_group_name_H-M   'P 1'
#
loop_
_entity.id
_entity.type
_entity.pdbx_description
1 polymer ?
#
loop_
_entity_poly.entity_id
_entity_poly.type
_entity_poly.pdbx_seq_one_letter_code
_entity_poly.pdbx_strand_id
1 'polypeptide(L)'
;MDPTSLKTEPFDFRYNIHNLIKVASMFELPELEYFRVPALSGEPDLRLRLERRRKKDRRHSARTAGAARRSTDNIHYGESLGRYGFEVSISNKARVDVAVSPILKFSLHVLYTNVIEPILRWMFVRRGYALIHAACISFDGQAVLITACTDTGKTSTILRAVEHYACSFLSDDMTIVGKDGTVLSYPKPLAISHQTLRAVNANSSLTLWERIALQLQGRLHSRSGRGVGLKLGQTRLPAATLNAIVQMLVPPPKYMVHRLIPRVSYANIATLSRAVIIERGDEYVEALHHEQAVETFVRNAEDAYGFPPYPILADSLSKWNGENLHPQEQAIVDQALRRILTIRLRDPKFNWWQRIPIVTNLSLGSRQLVGADD
;
A
#
# COMPACT_ATOMS: atom_id res chain seq x y z
N MET A 1 -12.52 43.57 21.29
CA MET A 1 -12.21 42.22 21.81
C MET A 1 -12.88 41.20 20.87
N ASP A 2 -12.11 40.64 19.98
CA ASP A 2 -12.60 39.72 18.97
C ASP A 2 -12.38 38.28 19.46
N PRO A 3 -13.45 37.50 19.73
CA PRO A 3 -13.30 36.13 20.18
C PRO A 3 -13.43 35.13 19.06
N THR A 4 -12.65 35.29 17.99
CA THR A 4 -12.40 34.22 17.06
C THR A 4 -11.11 33.49 17.42
N SER A 5 -11.09 32.89 18.63
CA SER A 5 -10.12 31.82 18.87
C SER A 5 -10.46 30.68 17.93
N LEU A 6 -9.76 30.60 16.80
CA LEU A 6 -9.65 29.43 15.96
C LEU A 6 -9.31 28.27 16.88
N LYS A 7 -10.30 27.44 17.20
CA LYS A 7 -10.08 26.12 17.80
C LYS A 7 -9.15 25.39 16.82
N THR A 8 -7.88 25.38 17.12
CA THR A 8 -6.90 24.54 16.46
C THR A 8 -7.40 23.10 16.62
N GLU A 9 -7.94 22.53 15.56
CA GLU A 9 -8.31 21.11 15.56
C GLU A 9 -7.04 20.32 15.92
N PRO A 10 -7.09 19.41 16.90
CA PRO A 10 -5.92 18.69 17.38
C PRO A 10 -5.51 17.62 16.35
N PHE A 11 -4.67 18.02 15.42
CA PHE A 11 -3.98 17.08 14.56
C PHE A 11 -2.71 16.62 15.28
N ASP A 12 -2.81 15.52 16.03
CA ASP A 12 -1.73 15.02 16.88
C ASP A 12 -0.67 14.24 16.08
N PHE A 13 -1.05 13.71 14.91
CA PHE A 13 -0.19 12.87 14.08
C PHE A 13 0.17 13.61 12.80
N ARG A 14 1.47 13.68 12.51
CA ARG A 14 2.02 14.40 11.37
C ARG A 14 3.00 13.51 10.61
N TYR A 15 2.86 13.51 9.28
CA TYR A 15 3.70 12.69 8.40
C TYR A 15 4.19 13.54 7.23
N ASN A 16 5.46 13.35 6.86
CA ASN A 16 6.07 14.01 5.73
C ASN A 16 6.61 12.95 4.76
N ILE A 17 5.86 12.69 3.69
CA ILE A 17 6.20 11.68 2.70
C ILE A 17 7.14 12.31 1.67
N HIS A 18 8.46 12.17 1.86
CA HIS A 18 9.52 12.66 0.99
C HIS A 18 9.43 14.14 0.59
N ASN A 19 8.88 15.00 1.44
CA ASN A 19 8.54 16.39 1.11
C ASN A 19 7.57 16.57 -0.06
N LEU A 20 7.02 15.48 -0.58
CA LEU A 20 6.00 15.49 -1.64
C LEU A 20 4.60 15.69 -1.08
N ILE A 21 4.27 14.99 0.00
CA ILE A 21 2.93 15.04 0.62
C ILE A 21 3.07 15.17 2.13
N LYS A 22 2.50 16.22 2.69
CA LYS A 22 2.40 16.48 4.12
C LYS A 22 1.02 16.11 4.60
N VAL A 23 0.95 15.24 5.61
CA VAL A 23 -0.31 14.72 6.16
C VAL A 23 -0.45 15.12 7.61
N ALA A 24 -1.62 15.63 7.99
CA ALA A 24 -2.02 15.88 9.38
C ALA A 24 -3.26 15.05 9.71
N SER A 25 -3.23 14.28 10.79
CA SER A 25 -4.31 13.37 11.19
C SER A 25 -4.68 13.51 12.65
N MET A 26 -5.98 13.36 12.97
CA MET A 26 -6.50 13.25 14.32
C MET A 26 -6.30 11.86 14.94
N PHE A 27 -5.82 10.89 14.17
CA PHE A 27 -5.57 9.50 14.58
C PHE A 27 -4.31 8.97 13.93
N GLU A 28 -3.70 8.01 14.59
CA GLU A 28 -2.49 7.37 14.10
C GLU A 28 -2.71 6.62 12.79
N LEU A 29 -1.71 6.65 11.91
CA LEU A 29 -1.66 5.89 10.66
C LEU A 29 -0.42 4.99 10.69
N PRO A 30 -0.54 3.74 11.17
CA PRO A 30 0.60 2.83 11.29
C PRO A 30 1.32 2.60 9.96
N GLU A 31 0.59 2.65 8.84
CA GLU A 31 1.17 2.50 7.50
C GLU A 31 2.08 3.66 7.09
N LEU A 32 1.97 4.81 7.75
CA LEU A 32 2.81 5.99 7.52
C LEU A 32 3.82 6.24 8.63
N GLU A 33 3.99 5.32 9.60
CA GLU A 33 4.86 5.53 10.77
C GLU A 33 6.31 5.86 10.37
N TYR A 34 6.80 5.29 9.28
CA TYR A 34 8.14 5.61 8.75
C TYR A 34 8.31 7.11 8.41
N PHE A 35 7.24 7.78 8.04
CA PHE A 35 7.23 9.19 7.64
C PHE A 35 6.81 10.14 8.76
N ARG A 36 6.65 9.63 9.98
CA ARG A 36 6.21 10.42 11.13
C ARG A 36 7.23 11.49 11.48
N VAL A 37 6.73 12.71 11.71
CA VAL A 37 7.54 13.87 12.09
C VAL A 37 6.90 14.60 13.27
N PRO A 38 7.71 15.25 14.14
CA PRO A 38 7.17 16.00 15.28
C PRO A 38 6.42 17.27 14.83
N ALA A 39 6.83 17.87 13.71
CA ALA A 39 6.21 19.06 13.14
C ALA A 39 6.30 19.05 11.61
N LEU A 40 5.33 19.69 10.94
CA LEU A 40 5.37 19.90 9.49
C LEU A 40 5.98 21.29 9.20
N SER A 41 6.77 21.35 8.15
CA SER A 41 7.25 22.62 7.57
C SER A 41 6.14 23.20 6.68
N GLY A 42 5.24 24.01 7.24
CA GLY A 42 4.12 24.64 6.54
C GLY A 42 2.81 23.84 6.62
N GLU A 43 1.83 24.26 5.83
CA GLU A 43 0.48 23.68 5.82
C GLU A 43 0.48 22.23 5.28
N PRO A 44 -0.37 21.36 5.84
CA PRO A 44 -0.55 20.01 5.32
C PRO A 44 -1.31 20.02 3.99
N ASP A 45 -0.91 19.12 3.09
CA ASP A 45 -1.60 18.86 1.83
C ASP A 45 -2.87 18.02 2.04
N LEU A 46 -2.83 17.13 3.03
CA LEU A 46 -3.91 16.21 3.39
C LEU A 46 -4.21 16.32 4.89
N ARG A 47 -5.48 16.55 5.23
CA ARG A 47 -5.99 16.50 6.60
C ARG A 47 -6.99 15.37 6.77
N LEU A 48 -6.85 14.64 7.87
CA LEU A 48 -7.73 13.51 8.21
C LEU A 48 -8.39 13.78 9.56
N ARG A 49 -9.72 13.83 9.55
CA ARG A 49 -10.51 14.11 10.76
C ARG A 49 -11.61 13.09 10.98
N LEU A 50 -12.02 12.93 12.24
CA LEU A 50 -13.18 12.13 12.60
C LEU A 50 -14.43 13.02 12.59
N GLU A 51 -15.46 12.59 11.91
CA GLU A 51 -16.73 13.29 11.88
C GLU A 51 -17.89 12.33 12.23
N ARG A 52 -18.72 12.78 13.20
CA ARG A 52 -19.91 12.01 13.56
C ARG A 52 -21.01 12.19 12.51
N ARG A 53 -21.58 11.11 12.10
CA ARG A 53 -22.70 11.07 11.18
C ARG A 53 -23.87 11.94 11.65
N ARG A 54 -24.31 12.88 10.82
CA ARG A 54 -25.53 13.67 11.08
C ARG A 54 -26.76 12.80 10.89
N LYS A 55 -27.79 12.93 11.77
CA LYS A 55 -29.04 12.15 11.70
C LYS A 55 -29.75 12.24 10.34
N LYS A 56 -29.60 13.36 9.63
CA LYS A 56 -30.24 13.63 8.33
C LYS A 56 -29.64 12.76 7.21
N ASP A 57 -28.35 12.43 7.28
CA ASP A 57 -27.63 11.68 6.26
C ASP A 57 -27.89 10.16 6.35
N ARG A 58 -28.33 9.69 7.53
CA ARG A 58 -28.67 8.27 7.75
C ARG A 58 -29.77 7.73 6.83
N ARG A 59 -30.77 8.55 6.49
CA ARG A 59 -31.89 8.14 5.65
C ARG A 59 -31.52 8.08 4.15
N HIS A 60 -30.52 8.86 3.73
CA HIS A 60 -30.07 8.88 2.33
C HIS A 60 -29.04 7.78 2.03
N SER A 61 -28.16 7.47 2.98
CA SER A 61 -27.10 6.45 2.81
C SER A 61 -27.66 5.02 2.75
N ALA A 62 -28.78 4.74 3.45
CA ALA A 62 -29.42 3.42 3.40
C ALA A 62 -30.00 3.06 2.01
N ARG A 63 -30.20 4.06 1.13
CA ARG A 63 -30.74 3.86 -0.23
C ARG A 63 -29.65 3.76 -1.33
N THR A 64 -28.40 4.07 -1.02
CA THR A 64 -27.30 4.11 -2.00
C THR A 64 -26.07 3.38 -1.46
N ALA A 65 -26.26 2.12 -1.05
CA ALA A 65 -25.11 1.29 -0.62
C ALA A 65 -24.10 1.16 -1.77
N GLY A 66 -22.86 1.60 -1.52
CA GLY A 66 -21.73 1.34 -2.39
C GLY A 66 -21.53 2.28 -3.60
N ALA A 67 -22.14 3.46 -3.63
CA ALA A 67 -21.90 4.46 -4.68
C ALA A 67 -21.21 5.71 -4.12
N ALA A 68 -20.19 6.21 -4.83
CA ALA A 68 -19.66 7.53 -4.56
C ALA A 68 -20.52 8.60 -5.23
N ARG A 69 -20.83 9.65 -4.48
CA ARG A 69 -21.45 10.87 -5.02
C ARG A 69 -20.37 11.92 -5.21
N ARG A 70 -20.23 12.40 -6.42
CA ARG A 70 -19.26 13.44 -6.77
C ARG A 70 -19.99 14.76 -7.04
N SER A 71 -19.47 15.83 -6.47
CA SER A 71 -19.71 17.22 -6.86
C SER A 71 -18.39 17.85 -7.25
N THR A 72 -18.40 19.10 -7.72
CA THR A 72 -17.18 19.82 -8.16
C THR A 72 -16.08 19.76 -7.10
N ASP A 73 -16.41 19.98 -5.83
CA ASP A 73 -15.41 20.13 -4.77
C ASP A 73 -15.43 18.98 -3.75
N ASN A 74 -16.34 18.01 -3.89
CA ASN A 74 -16.54 16.98 -2.87
C ASN A 74 -16.84 15.62 -3.48
N ILE A 75 -16.23 14.58 -2.88
CA ILE A 75 -16.58 13.18 -3.10
C ILE A 75 -17.12 12.65 -1.77
N HIS A 76 -18.28 12.03 -1.81
CA HIS A 76 -18.87 11.40 -0.63
C HIS A 76 -19.15 9.93 -0.94
N TYR A 77 -18.63 9.04 -0.09
CA TYR A 77 -18.92 7.62 -0.11
C TYR A 77 -19.56 7.19 1.20
N GLY A 78 -20.61 6.38 1.15
CA GLY A 78 -21.26 5.91 2.36
C GLY A 78 -21.95 4.57 2.21
N GLU A 79 -21.72 3.72 3.19
CA GLU A 79 -22.45 2.46 3.41
C GLU A 79 -22.94 2.39 4.86
N SER A 80 -24.02 1.67 5.10
CA SER A 80 -24.50 1.45 6.47
C SER A 80 -25.06 0.05 6.69
N LEU A 81 -24.74 -0.48 7.87
CA LEU A 81 -25.30 -1.71 8.41
C LEU A 81 -25.90 -1.39 9.79
N GLY A 82 -27.18 -1.10 9.85
CA GLY A 82 -27.86 -0.69 11.07
C GLY A 82 -27.29 0.59 11.69
N ARG A 83 -26.65 0.45 12.88
CA ARG A 83 -26.01 1.56 13.60
C ARG A 83 -24.61 1.88 13.12
N TYR A 84 -23.98 0.96 12.41
CA TYR A 84 -22.61 1.08 11.93
C TYR A 84 -22.64 1.65 10.50
N GLY A 85 -21.73 2.56 10.23
CA GLY A 85 -21.64 3.18 8.91
C GLY A 85 -20.18 3.46 8.55
N PHE A 86 -19.82 3.04 7.34
CA PHE A 86 -18.60 3.43 6.68
C PHE A 86 -18.91 4.68 5.87
N GLU A 87 -18.51 5.85 6.34
CA GLU A 87 -18.72 7.11 5.64
C GLU A 87 -17.41 7.85 5.49
N VAL A 88 -17.19 8.35 4.29
CA VAL A 88 -16.02 9.15 3.91
C VAL A 88 -16.50 10.36 3.11
N SER A 89 -16.05 11.53 3.48
CA SER A 89 -16.23 12.76 2.72
C SER A 89 -14.87 13.35 2.41
N ILE A 90 -14.58 13.57 1.14
CA ILE A 90 -13.32 14.12 0.65
C ILE A 90 -13.63 15.47 0.01
N SER A 91 -12.97 16.52 0.46
CA SER A 91 -13.09 17.87 -0.08
C SER A 91 -11.74 18.35 -0.62
N ASN A 92 -11.72 18.97 -1.79
CA ASN A 92 -10.51 19.49 -2.43
C ASN A 92 -10.72 20.95 -2.82
N LYS A 93 -10.51 21.85 -1.86
CA LYS A 93 -10.54 23.30 -2.10
C LYS A 93 -9.11 23.84 -2.17
N ALA A 94 -8.60 24.39 -1.08
CA ALA A 94 -7.20 24.81 -0.98
C ALA A 94 -6.26 23.62 -0.66
N ARG A 95 -6.80 22.56 -0.08
CA ARG A 95 -6.13 21.31 0.30
C ARG A 95 -7.14 20.16 0.32
N VAL A 96 -6.65 18.95 0.49
CA VAL A 96 -7.51 17.77 0.61
C VAL A 96 -7.88 17.56 2.07
N ASP A 97 -9.15 17.72 2.40
CA ASP A 97 -9.71 17.44 3.71
C ASP A 97 -10.58 16.18 3.65
N VAL A 98 -10.28 15.21 4.50
CA VAL A 98 -10.98 13.92 4.56
C VAL A 98 -11.62 13.78 5.92
N ALA A 99 -12.94 13.68 5.94
CA ALA A 99 -13.72 13.37 7.11
C ALA A 99 -14.20 11.93 7.06
N VAL A 100 -13.94 11.16 8.12
CA VAL A 100 -14.29 9.74 8.20
C VAL A 100 -15.14 9.46 9.43
N SER A 101 -16.03 8.46 9.31
CA SER A 101 -16.86 8.02 10.44
C SER A 101 -16.01 7.44 11.58
N PRO A 102 -16.37 7.65 12.87
CA PRO A 102 -15.55 7.26 14.01
C PRO A 102 -15.28 5.75 14.11
N ILE A 103 -16.12 4.89 13.53
CA ILE A 103 -15.90 3.44 13.51
C ILE A 103 -14.59 3.08 12.78
N LEU A 104 -14.19 3.86 11.80
CA LEU A 104 -12.98 3.60 11.01
C LEU A 104 -11.68 3.79 11.81
N LYS A 105 -11.72 4.51 12.94
CA LYS A 105 -10.60 4.58 13.87
C LYS A 105 -10.23 3.21 14.47
N PHE A 106 -11.19 2.30 14.56
CA PHE A 106 -10.97 0.96 15.06
C PHE A 106 -10.61 -0.06 13.97
N SER A 107 -10.61 0.38 12.71
CA SER A 107 -10.26 -0.43 11.54
C SER A 107 -9.29 0.33 10.64
N LEU A 108 -8.15 0.76 11.20
CA LEU A 108 -7.16 1.63 10.54
C LEU A 108 -6.63 1.02 9.24
N HIS A 109 -6.48 -0.31 9.20
CA HIS A 109 -6.05 -0.97 7.99
C HIS A 109 -7.02 -0.77 6.82
N VAL A 110 -8.32 -0.97 7.07
CA VAL A 110 -9.35 -0.76 6.04
C VAL A 110 -9.43 0.71 5.64
N LEU A 111 -9.35 1.61 6.61
CA LEU A 111 -9.31 3.05 6.35
C LEU A 111 -8.11 3.42 5.48
N TYR A 112 -6.92 2.93 5.85
CA TYR A 112 -5.73 3.24 5.09
C TYR A 112 -5.80 2.68 3.67
N THR A 113 -5.96 1.37 3.53
CA THR A 113 -5.90 0.69 2.24
C THR A 113 -7.01 1.14 1.28
N ASN A 114 -8.23 1.36 1.79
CA ASN A 114 -9.38 1.62 0.91
C ASN A 114 -9.72 3.10 0.74
N VAL A 115 -9.20 3.99 1.58
CA VAL A 115 -9.52 5.42 1.54
C VAL A 115 -8.27 6.28 1.37
N ILE A 116 -7.27 6.09 2.25
CA ILE A 116 -6.10 6.98 2.26
C ILE A 116 -5.17 6.67 1.10
N GLU A 117 -4.92 5.40 0.83
CA GLU A 117 -4.03 4.98 -0.25
C GLU A 117 -4.48 5.44 -1.65
N PRO A 118 -5.77 5.31 -2.07
CA PRO A 118 -6.22 5.89 -3.33
C PRO A 118 -6.10 7.42 -3.38
N ILE A 119 -6.27 8.12 -2.25
CA ILE A 119 -6.06 9.57 -2.17
C ILE A 119 -4.58 9.90 -2.36
N LEU A 120 -3.68 9.20 -1.67
CA LEU A 120 -2.24 9.38 -1.82
C LEU A 120 -1.78 9.07 -3.24
N ARG A 121 -2.28 7.98 -3.85
CA ARG A 121 -2.00 7.62 -5.25
C ARG A 121 -2.38 8.75 -6.20
N TRP A 122 -3.60 9.28 -6.06
CA TRP A 122 -4.06 10.43 -6.82
C TRP A 122 -3.16 11.67 -6.60
N MET A 123 -2.76 11.94 -5.36
CA MET A 123 -1.88 13.07 -5.04
C MET A 123 -0.47 12.90 -5.61
N PHE A 124 0.07 11.68 -5.61
CA PHE A 124 1.38 11.38 -6.21
C PHE A 124 1.36 11.58 -7.73
N VAL A 125 0.34 11.10 -8.43
CA VAL A 125 0.23 11.25 -9.89
C VAL A 125 0.25 12.74 -10.27
N ARG A 126 -0.44 13.59 -9.56
CA ARG A 126 -0.42 15.04 -9.76
C ARG A 126 0.95 15.68 -9.51
N ARG A 127 1.86 15.00 -8.82
CA ARG A 127 3.24 15.41 -8.56
C ARG A 127 4.27 14.73 -9.48
N GLY A 128 3.80 13.99 -10.47
CA GLY A 128 4.65 13.29 -11.44
C GLY A 128 5.24 11.96 -10.95
N TYR A 129 4.63 11.37 -9.93
CA TYR A 129 5.00 10.06 -9.38
C TYR A 129 3.85 9.07 -9.50
N ALA A 130 4.17 7.79 -9.69
CA ALA A 130 3.20 6.69 -9.59
C ALA A 130 3.45 5.89 -8.32
N LEU A 131 2.38 5.51 -7.64
CA LEU A 131 2.42 4.56 -6.52
C LEU A 131 2.08 3.17 -7.07
N ILE A 132 3.11 2.38 -7.39
CA ILE A 132 2.96 1.09 -8.08
C ILE A 132 2.96 -0.08 -7.10
N HIS A 133 2.17 -1.12 -7.42
CA HIS A 133 2.12 -2.36 -6.64
C HIS A 133 3.35 -3.23 -6.94
N ALA A 134 4.46 -2.86 -6.34
CA ALA A 134 5.72 -3.56 -6.41
C ALA A 134 6.46 -3.44 -5.08
N ALA A 135 7.24 -4.46 -4.74
CA ALA A 135 8.27 -4.38 -3.72
C ALA A 135 9.56 -3.81 -4.33
N CYS A 136 10.43 -3.24 -3.50
CA CYS A 136 11.67 -2.66 -3.96
C CYS A 136 12.81 -2.85 -2.95
N ILE A 137 13.94 -3.30 -3.47
CA ILE A 137 15.25 -3.29 -2.80
C ILE A 137 16.26 -2.54 -3.65
N SER A 138 17.34 -2.06 -3.03
CA SER A 138 18.44 -1.47 -3.80
C SER A 138 19.79 -2.07 -3.44
N PHE A 139 20.62 -2.23 -4.45
CA PHE A 139 22.02 -2.58 -4.37
C PHE A 139 22.83 -1.35 -4.77
N ASP A 140 23.61 -0.80 -3.86
CA ASP A 140 24.46 0.39 -4.10
C ASP A 140 23.69 1.56 -4.79
N GLY A 141 22.48 1.85 -4.33
CA GLY A 141 21.64 2.92 -4.89
C GLY A 141 20.90 2.57 -6.18
N GLN A 142 21.08 1.35 -6.72
CA GLN A 142 20.37 0.85 -7.89
C GLN A 142 19.14 0.04 -7.46
N ALA A 143 17.96 0.53 -7.75
CA ALA A 143 16.69 -0.09 -7.37
C ALA A 143 16.31 -1.25 -8.29
N VAL A 144 15.82 -2.32 -7.67
CA VAL A 144 15.17 -3.44 -8.33
C VAL A 144 13.70 -3.47 -7.89
N LEU A 145 12.80 -3.24 -8.82
CA LEU A 145 11.35 -3.43 -8.60
C LEU A 145 10.99 -4.89 -8.76
N ILE A 146 10.19 -5.41 -7.84
CA ILE A 146 9.71 -6.79 -7.89
C ILE A 146 8.19 -6.76 -7.81
N THR A 147 7.53 -7.11 -8.91
CA THR A 147 6.07 -7.22 -8.96
C THR A 147 5.61 -8.65 -9.16
N ALA A 148 4.39 -8.92 -8.73
CA ALA A 148 3.74 -10.22 -8.84
C ALA A 148 2.24 -10.10 -8.62
N CYS A 149 1.48 -11.07 -9.10
CA CYS A 149 0.11 -11.26 -8.66
C CYS A 149 0.06 -11.49 -7.15
N THR A 150 -1.06 -11.13 -6.54
CA THR A 150 -1.30 -11.32 -5.11
C THR A 150 -1.06 -12.78 -4.70
N ASP A 151 -0.48 -13.01 -3.52
CA ASP A 151 -0.15 -14.33 -2.96
C ASP A 151 0.90 -15.15 -3.74
N THR A 152 1.66 -14.55 -4.63
CA THR A 152 2.75 -15.25 -5.32
C THR A 152 3.91 -15.57 -4.38
N GLY A 153 4.27 -14.65 -3.47
CA GLY A 153 5.39 -14.79 -2.54
C GLY A 153 6.35 -13.59 -2.55
N LYS A 154 5.90 -12.43 -3.03
CA LYS A 154 6.67 -11.19 -3.12
C LYS A 154 7.32 -10.82 -1.78
N THR A 155 6.54 -10.75 -0.70
CA THR A 155 7.01 -10.41 0.65
C THR A 155 8.10 -11.36 1.16
N SER A 156 7.92 -12.67 1.01
CA SER A 156 8.95 -13.65 1.42
C SER A 156 10.23 -13.51 0.61
N THR A 157 10.12 -13.21 -0.67
CA THR A 157 11.26 -12.97 -1.57
C THR A 157 12.08 -11.77 -1.10
N ILE A 158 11.42 -10.65 -0.82
CA ILE A 158 12.06 -9.42 -0.34
C ILE A 158 12.73 -9.62 1.01
N LEU A 159 12.03 -10.22 1.96
CA LEU A 159 12.57 -10.44 3.30
C LEU A 159 13.83 -11.31 3.26
N ARG A 160 13.79 -12.41 2.48
CA ARG A 160 14.98 -13.24 2.28
C ARG A 160 16.12 -12.51 1.58
N ALA A 161 15.81 -11.70 0.56
CA ALA A 161 16.85 -10.92 -0.11
C ALA A 161 17.56 -9.96 0.86
N VAL A 162 16.79 -9.24 1.67
CA VAL A 162 17.32 -8.29 2.67
C VAL A 162 18.07 -9.00 3.80
N GLU A 163 17.68 -10.21 4.17
CA GLU A 163 18.35 -11.02 5.19
C GLU A 163 19.72 -11.53 4.72
N HIS A 164 19.84 -11.95 3.45
CA HIS A 164 20.99 -12.65 2.93
C HIS A 164 21.95 -11.79 2.12
N TYR A 165 21.49 -10.66 1.58
CA TYR A 165 22.30 -9.79 0.74
C TYR A 165 22.57 -8.43 1.36
N ALA A 166 23.67 -7.80 0.96
CA ALA A 166 23.98 -6.43 1.29
C ALA A 166 23.13 -5.47 0.44
N CYS A 167 21.83 -5.48 0.64
CA CYS A 167 20.91 -4.58 -0.05
C CYS A 167 20.09 -3.76 0.97
N SER A 168 19.56 -2.63 0.52
CA SER A 168 18.69 -1.78 1.31
C SER A 168 17.24 -2.02 0.94
N PHE A 169 16.37 -2.02 1.94
CA PHE A 169 14.93 -2.12 1.79
C PHE A 169 14.32 -0.75 1.46
N LEU A 170 13.46 -0.68 0.45
CA LEU A 170 12.65 0.49 0.13
C LEU A 170 11.17 0.25 0.40
N SER A 171 10.63 -0.90 -0.01
CA SER A 171 9.20 -1.20 0.13
C SER A 171 8.91 -2.68 -0.07
N ASP A 172 7.74 -3.15 0.39
CA ASP A 172 7.26 -4.52 0.16
C ASP A 172 6.05 -4.60 -0.76
N ASP A 173 5.12 -3.67 -0.62
CA ASP A 173 3.81 -3.73 -1.26
C ASP A 173 3.62 -2.62 -2.30
N MET A 174 3.97 -1.41 -1.92
CA MET A 174 3.83 -0.21 -2.75
C MET A 174 5.16 0.52 -2.84
N THR A 175 5.51 0.98 -4.04
CA THR A 175 6.72 1.77 -4.30
C THR A 175 6.37 3.05 -5.04
N ILE A 176 6.97 4.18 -4.64
CA ILE A 176 6.80 5.45 -5.33
C ILE A 176 7.86 5.56 -6.42
N VAL A 177 7.43 5.75 -7.66
CA VAL A 177 8.31 5.82 -8.83
C VAL A 177 8.04 7.10 -9.63
N GLY A 178 9.09 7.87 -9.89
CA GLY A 178 9.06 9.04 -10.76
C GLY A 178 9.28 8.67 -12.22
N LYS A 179 8.79 9.52 -13.13
CA LYS A 179 8.97 9.34 -14.59
C LYS A 179 10.42 9.31 -15.04
N ASP A 180 11.32 9.88 -14.26
CA ASP A 180 12.77 9.93 -14.48
C ASP A 180 13.51 8.68 -13.99
N GLY A 181 12.79 7.70 -13.45
CA GLY A 181 13.35 6.51 -12.83
C GLY A 181 13.77 6.69 -11.38
N THR A 182 13.48 7.84 -10.75
CA THR A 182 13.66 8.00 -9.30
C THR A 182 12.71 7.07 -8.56
N VAL A 183 13.24 6.30 -7.62
CA VAL A 183 12.48 5.43 -6.74
C VAL A 183 12.58 5.95 -5.31
N LEU A 184 11.44 6.21 -4.70
CA LEU A 184 11.35 6.65 -3.31
C LEU A 184 10.79 5.52 -2.44
N SER A 185 11.32 5.38 -1.24
CA SER A 185 10.88 4.34 -0.31
C SER A 185 9.44 4.54 0.15
N TYR A 186 8.75 3.42 0.39
CA TYR A 186 7.41 3.43 0.99
C TYR A 186 7.25 2.24 1.95
N PRO A 187 8.04 2.19 3.02
CA PRO A 187 8.03 1.05 3.94
C PRO A 187 6.80 1.09 4.83
N LYS A 188 5.80 0.28 4.47
CA LYS A 188 4.61 0.02 5.29
C LYS A 188 4.86 -1.15 6.23
N PRO A 189 4.12 -1.25 7.36
CA PRO A 189 4.09 -2.47 8.14
C PRO A 189 3.60 -3.65 7.30
N LEU A 190 4.35 -4.73 7.33
CA LEU A 190 4.13 -5.94 6.55
C LEU A 190 2.96 -6.75 7.12
N ALA A 191 1.99 -7.10 6.29
CA ALA A 191 0.98 -8.11 6.62
C ALA A 191 1.57 -9.50 6.36
N ILE A 192 1.91 -10.23 7.40
CA ILE A 192 2.70 -11.47 7.30
C ILE A 192 1.83 -12.69 7.53
N SER A 193 1.98 -13.68 6.64
CA SER A 193 1.42 -15.01 6.83
C SER A 193 2.35 -15.89 7.68
N HIS A 194 1.79 -16.92 8.28
CA HIS A 194 2.58 -17.93 9.00
C HIS A 194 3.65 -18.59 8.10
N GLN A 195 3.38 -18.75 6.82
CA GLN A 195 4.35 -19.28 5.84
C GLN A 195 5.52 -18.32 5.63
N THR A 196 5.25 -17.01 5.52
CA THR A 196 6.28 -15.98 5.38
C THR A 196 7.20 -15.94 6.60
N LEU A 197 6.64 -16.05 7.82
CA LEU A 197 7.44 -16.08 9.04
C LEU A 197 8.38 -17.29 9.13
N ARG A 198 7.89 -18.46 8.74
CA ARG A 198 8.75 -19.65 8.64
C ARG A 198 9.87 -19.47 7.64
N ALA A 199 9.58 -18.81 6.52
CA ALA A 199 10.55 -18.59 5.47
C ALA A 199 11.74 -17.73 5.90
N VAL A 200 11.57 -16.82 6.87
CA VAL A 200 12.61 -15.89 7.37
C VAL A 200 13.07 -16.21 8.79
N ASN A 201 12.83 -17.42 9.30
CA ASN A 201 13.20 -17.87 10.65
C ASN A 201 12.78 -16.91 11.80
N ALA A 202 11.86 -15.98 11.54
CA ALA A 202 11.44 -14.94 12.49
C ALA A 202 10.42 -15.44 13.53
N ASN A 203 10.17 -16.73 13.62
CA ASN A 203 9.21 -17.32 14.59
C ASN A 203 9.60 -17.05 16.05
N SER A 204 10.87 -16.85 16.35
CA SER A 204 11.37 -16.57 17.70
C SER A 204 11.03 -15.17 18.19
N SER A 205 10.82 -14.20 17.29
CA SER A 205 10.52 -12.80 17.62
C SER A 205 9.04 -12.54 17.99
N LEU A 206 8.17 -13.56 17.87
CA LEU A 206 6.73 -13.42 18.12
C LEU A 206 6.31 -13.99 19.47
N THR A 207 5.41 -13.27 20.14
CA THR A 207 4.74 -13.73 21.34
C THR A 207 3.77 -14.90 21.02
N LEU A 208 3.40 -15.68 22.04
CA LEU A 208 2.46 -16.79 21.89
C LEU A 208 1.11 -16.34 21.33
N TRP A 209 0.62 -15.18 21.76
CA TRP A 209 -0.64 -14.60 21.29
C TRP A 209 -0.60 -14.18 19.83
N GLU A 210 0.52 -13.61 19.37
CA GLU A 210 0.73 -13.27 17.96
C GLU A 210 0.73 -14.51 17.07
N ARG A 211 1.31 -15.62 17.52
CA ARG A 211 1.28 -16.91 16.80
C ARG A 211 -0.13 -17.49 16.69
N ILE A 212 -0.92 -17.41 17.76
CA ILE A 212 -2.33 -17.85 17.74
C ILE A 212 -3.16 -16.98 16.79
N ALA A 213 -2.99 -15.65 16.87
CA ALA A 213 -3.67 -14.71 15.98
C ALA A 213 -3.36 -15.00 14.50
N LEU A 214 -2.10 -15.25 14.16
CA LEU A 214 -1.66 -15.62 12.82
C LEU A 214 -2.29 -16.94 12.31
N GLN A 215 -2.42 -17.95 13.18
CA GLN A 215 -3.06 -19.21 12.80
C GLN A 215 -4.56 -19.03 12.51
N LEU A 216 -5.26 -18.24 13.34
CA LEU A 216 -6.68 -17.93 13.14
C LEU A 216 -6.90 -17.12 11.85
N GLN A 217 -6.05 -16.16 11.59
CA GLN A 217 -6.14 -15.32 10.38
C GLN A 217 -5.81 -16.08 9.10
N GLY A 218 -4.83 -16.99 9.13
CA GLY A 218 -4.51 -17.82 7.97
C GLY A 218 -5.71 -18.63 7.46
N ARG A 219 -6.67 -18.93 8.33
CA ARG A 219 -7.93 -19.59 7.97
C ARG A 219 -8.96 -18.60 7.39
N LEU A 220 -9.05 -17.38 7.93
CA LEU A 220 -10.02 -16.37 7.52
C LEU A 220 -9.61 -15.63 6.24
N HIS A 221 -8.31 -15.42 6.03
CA HIS A 221 -7.77 -14.68 4.87
C HIS A 221 -7.21 -15.61 3.77
N SER A 222 -7.62 -16.88 3.75
CA SER A 222 -7.30 -17.80 2.66
C SER A 222 -7.86 -17.28 1.30
N ARG A 223 -7.33 -17.81 0.17
CA ARG A 223 -7.85 -17.51 -1.18
C ARG A 223 -9.37 -17.68 -1.28
N SER A 224 -9.93 -18.67 -0.58
CA SER A 224 -11.39 -18.90 -0.49
C SER A 224 -12.10 -17.73 0.21
N GLY A 225 -11.54 -17.15 1.26
CA GLY A 225 -12.12 -16.00 1.97
C GLY A 225 -12.14 -14.73 1.11
N ARG A 226 -11.09 -14.47 0.31
CA ARG A 226 -11.06 -13.35 -0.64
C ARG A 226 -12.06 -13.51 -1.79
N GLY A 227 -12.18 -14.71 -2.34
CA GLY A 227 -13.18 -15.02 -3.38
C GLY A 227 -14.61 -14.78 -2.89
N VAL A 228 -14.91 -15.09 -1.63
CA VAL A 228 -16.20 -14.78 -0.98
C VAL A 228 -16.33 -13.27 -0.79
N GLY A 229 -15.29 -12.57 -0.36
CA GLY A 229 -15.29 -11.11 -0.18
C GLY A 229 -15.53 -10.36 -1.49
N LEU A 230 -14.88 -10.78 -2.58
CA LEU A 230 -15.09 -10.20 -3.93
C LEU A 230 -16.51 -10.46 -4.45
N LYS A 231 -17.07 -11.67 -4.24
CA LYS A 231 -18.45 -11.98 -4.58
C LYS A 231 -19.44 -11.17 -3.75
N LEU A 232 -19.17 -10.96 -2.46
CA LEU A 232 -19.97 -10.08 -1.59
C LEU A 232 -19.91 -8.62 -2.05
N GLY A 233 -18.74 -8.16 -2.52
CA GLY A 233 -18.57 -6.80 -3.08
C GLY A 233 -19.39 -6.56 -4.35
N GLN A 234 -19.77 -7.61 -5.09
CA GLN A 234 -20.64 -7.55 -6.26
C GLN A 234 -22.15 -7.59 -5.89
N THR A 235 -22.47 -7.85 -4.63
CA THR A 235 -23.85 -7.82 -4.12
C THR A 235 -24.18 -6.43 -3.57
N ARG A 236 -25.48 -6.17 -3.32
CA ARG A 236 -25.95 -4.93 -2.67
C ARG A 236 -25.65 -4.88 -1.16
N LEU A 237 -24.82 -5.78 -0.63
CA LEU A 237 -24.43 -5.80 0.77
C LEU A 237 -23.38 -4.71 1.05
N PRO A 238 -23.37 -4.12 2.27
CA PRO A 238 -22.42 -3.09 2.66
C PRO A 238 -21.04 -3.70 2.93
N ALA A 239 -20.33 -4.08 1.86
CA ALA A 239 -19.09 -4.86 1.91
C ALA A 239 -17.95 -4.14 2.65
N ALA A 240 -17.84 -2.82 2.46
CA ALA A 240 -16.81 -2.03 3.16
C ALA A 240 -17.09 -1.95 4.67
N THR A 241 -18.37 -1.80 5.06
CA THR A 241 -18.77 -1.80 6.48
C THR A 241 -18.54 -3.16 7.13
N LEU A 242 -18.88 -4.26 6.46
CA LEU A 242 -18.64 -5.62 6.93
C LEU A 242 -17.15 -5.89 7.09
N ASN A 243 -16.35 -5.54 6.10
CA ASN A 243 -14.89 -5.68 6.17
C ASN A 243 -14.31 -4.87 7.34
N ALA A 244 -14.77 -3.63 7.54
CA ALA A 244 -14.32 -2.81 8.66
C ALA A 244 -14.63 -3.46 10.02
N ILE A 245 -15.81 -4.07 10.17
CA ILE A 245 -16.21 -4.77 11.41
C ILE A 245 -15.34 -6.03 11.61
N VAL A 246 -15.14 -6.84 10.57
CA VAL A 246 -14.30 -8.05 10.66
C VAL A 246 -12.86 -7.69 11.03
N GLN A 247 -12.29 -6.67 10.39
CA GLN A 247 -10.93 -6.21 10.67
C GLN A 247 -10.78 -5.54 12.05
N MET A 248 -11.86 -4.96 12.58
CA MET A 248 -11.89 -4.46 13.96
C MET A 248 -11.83 -5.59 14.98
N LEU A 249 -12.50 -6.72 14.71
CA LEU A 249 -12.53 -7.87 15.59
C LEU A 249 -11.27 -8.71 15.52
N VAL A 250 -10.70 -8.84 14.32
CA VAL A 250 -9.50 -9.66 14.04
C VAL A 250 -8.56 -8.83 13.15
N PRO A 251 -7.84 -7.84 13.72
CA PRO A 251 -6.92 -7.04 12.94
C PRO A 251 -5.76 -7.91 12.41
N PRO A 252 -5.32 -7.73 11.16
CA PRO A 252 -4.18 -8.44 10.63
C PRO A 252 -2.91 -8.07 11.41
N PRO A 253 -2.07 -9.04 11.82
CA PRO A 253 -0.80 -8.73 12.44
C PRO A 253 0.11 -8.04 11.44
N LYS A 254 0.64 -6.91 11.85
CA LYS A 254 1.50 -6.07 11.04
C LYS A 254 2.83 -5.83 11.75
N TYR A 255 3.91 -6.01 11.02
CA TYR A 255 5.25 -5.85 11.57
C TYR A 255 6.09 -4.95 10.67
N MET A 256 6.75 -3.98 11.26
CA MET A 256 7.81 -3.25 10.56
C MET A 256 8.97 -4.21 10.25
N VAL A 257 9.60 -4.05 9.09
CA VAL A 257 10.63 -4.98 8.61
C VAL A 257 11.80 -5.12 9.59
N HIS A 258 12.21 -4.04 10.27
CA HIS A 258 13.29 -4.07 11.27
C HIS A 258 12.98 -4.95 12.50
N ARG A 259 11.70 -5.19 12.80
CA ARG A 259 11.29 -6.11 13.87
C ARG A 259 11.50 -7.57 13.48
N LEU A 260 11.44 -7.88 12.19
CA LEU A 260 11.63 -9.22 11.65
C LEU A 260 13.10 -9.47 11.30
N ILE A 261 13.75 -8.46 10.76
CA ILE A 261 15.16 -8.46 10.36
C ILE A 261 15.84 -7.26 11.02
N PRO A 262 16.37 -7.42 12.25
CA PRO A 262 16.92 -6.30 13.02
C PRO A 262 18.09 -5.55 12.33
N ARG A 263 18.79 -6.20 11.41
CA ARG A 263 19.93 -5.63 10.66
C ARG A 263 19.54 -5.03 9.32
N VAL A 264 18.24 -4.85 9.05
CA VAL A 264 17.79 -4.26 7.79
C VAL A 264 18.35 -2.85 7.62
N SER A 265 18.89 -2.57 6.44
CA SER A 265 19.23 -1.22 5.99
C SER A 265 18.07 -0.65 5.20
N TYR A 266 17.75 0.63 5.40
CA TYR A 266 16.74 1.35 4.62
C TYR A 266 17.43 2.32 3.66
N ALA A 267 16.90 2.42 2.43
CA ALA A 267 17.23 3.51 1.54
C ALA A 267 16.01 4.40 1.34
N ASN A 268 16.17 5.71 1.42
CA ASN A 268 15.10 6.67 1.19
C ASN A 268 14.82 6.87 -0.30
N ILE A 269 15.86 6.81 -1.11
CA ILE A 269 15.87 7.08 -2.54
C ILE A 269 16.86 6.15 -3.24
N ALA A 270 16.51 5.72 -4.45
CA ALA A 270 17.39 4.98 -5.34
C ALA A 270 17.03 5.28 -6.79
N THR A 271 17.88 4.85 -7.73
CA THR A 271 17.60 4.97 -9.18
C THR A 271 17.14 3.63 -9.71
N LEU A 272 16.02 3.59 -10.43
CA LEU A 272 15.49 2.38 -11.04
C LEU A 272 16.48 1.82 -12.06
N SER A 273 16.90 0.59 -11.85
CA SER A 273 17.89 -0.08 -12.69
C SER A 273 17.30 -1.33 -13.35
N ARG A 274 16.47 -2.07 -12.64
CA ARG A 274 15.89 -3.33 -13.09
C ARG A 274 14.47 -3.50 -12.60
N ALA A 275 13.70 -4.30 -13.31
CA ALA A 275 12.39 -4.77 -12.88
C ALA A 275 12.30 -6.29 -13.03
N VAL A 276 11.68 -6.96 -12.06
CA VAL A 276 11.49 -8.41 -12.05
C VAL A 276 10.03 -8.72 -11.81
N ILE A 277 9.46 -9.54 -12.65
CA ILE A 277 8.11 -10.09 -12.51
C ILE A 277 8.25 -11.53 -12.05
N ILE A 278 7.89 -11.82 -10.82
CA ILE A 278 7.95 -13.20 -10.30
C ILE A 278 6.61 -13.89 -10.50
N GLU A 279 6.68 -15.11 -11.02
CA GLU A 279 5.53 -15.97 -11.28
C GLU A 279 5.78 -17.39 -10.78
N ARG A 280 4.71 -18.12 -10.46
CA ARG A 280 4.78 -19.55 -10.17
C ARG A 280 4.79 -20.35 -11.47
N GLY A 281 5.49 -21.45 -11.51
CA GLY A 281 5.55 -22.35 -12.66
C GLY A 281 6.92 -23.00 -12.81
N ASP A 282 7.08 -23.74 -13.89
CA ASP A 282 8.37 -24.34 -14.24
C ASP A 282 9.44 -23.27 -14.42
N GLU A 283 10.68 -23.66 -14.20
CA GLU A 283 11.82 -22.76 -14.26
C GLU A 283 11.92 -22.06 -15.60
N TYR A 284 11.89 -20.74 -15.58
CA TYR A 284 11.89 -19.92 -16.78
C TYR A 284 12.39 -18.51 -16.50
N VAL A 285 13.22 -17.99 -17.40
CA VAL A 285 13.73 -16.62 -17.37
C VAL A 285 13.57 -16.01 -18.75
N GLU A 286 12.92 -14.87 -18.82
CA GLU A 286 12.66 -14.15 -20.06
C GLU A 286 12.86 -12.65 -19.87
N ALA A 287 13.56 -12.00 -20.80
CA ALA A 287 13.58 -10.57 -20.92
C ALA A 287 12.31 -10.11 -21.64
N LEU A 288 11.52 -9.26 -21.01
CA LEU A 288 10.28 -8.77 -21.60
C LEU A 288 10.51 -7.55 -22.48
N HIS A 289 9.74 -7.46 -23.55
CA HIS A 289 9.58 -6.21 -24.28
C HIS A 289 8.89 -5.15 -23.39
N HIS A 290 9.22 -3.89 -23.65
CA HIS A 290 8.75 -2.77 -22.86
C HIS A 290 7.22 -2.75 -22.66
N GLU A 291 6.46 -2.92 -23.74
CA GLU A 291 4.99 -2.90 -23.70
C GLU A 291 4.41 -4.00 -22.80
N GLN A 292 4.98 -5.23 -22.90
CA GLN A 292 4.58 -6.35 -22.04
C GLN A 292 4.91 -6.12 -20.58
N ALA A 293 6.04 -5.46 -20.30
CA ALA A 293 6.42 -5.08 -18.95
C ALA A 293 5.41 -4.10 -18.36
N VAL A 294 5.10 -3.00 -19.05
CA VAL A 294 4.13 -1.98 -18.61
C VAL A 294 2.76 -2.60 -18.37
N GLU A 295 2.24 -3.38 -19.34
CA GLU A 295 0.96 -4.07 -19.20
C GLU A 295 0.92 -4.96 -17.95
N THR A 296 1.99 -5.72 -17.70
CA THR A 296 2.05 -6.61 -16.54
C THR A 296 2.08 -5.84 -15.22
N PHE A 297 2.81 -4.72 -15.14
CA PHE A 297 2.82 -3.85 -13.96
C PHE A 297 1.43 -3.26 -13.68
N VAL A 298 0.74 -2.77 -14.73
CA VAL A 298 -0.61 -2.22 -14.61
C VAL A 298 -1.59 -3.29 -14.14
N ARG A 299 -1.59 -4.47 -14.79
CA ARG A 299 -2.47 -5.59 -14.42
C ARG A 299 -2.24 -6.07 -12.98
N ASN A 300 -0.99 -6.18 -12.53
CA ASN A 300 -0.69 -6.59 -11.16
C ASN A 300 -1.13 -5.53 -10.14
N ALA A 301 -1.15 -4.26 -10.51
CA ALA A 301 -1.72 -3.20 -9.67
C ALA A 301 -3.24 -3.32 -9.56
N GLU A 302 -3.94 -3.60 -10.65
CA GLU A 302 -5.40 -3.79 -10.65
C GLU A 302 -5.84 -4.98 -9.80
N ASP A 303 -5.09 -6.10 -9.82
CA ASP A 303 -5.33 -7.27 -8.97
C ASP A 303 -5.29 -6.94 -7.47
N ALA A 304 -4.45 -5.97 -7.07
CA ALA A 304 -4.33 -5.54 -5.68
C ALA A 304 -5.50 -4.68 -5.19
N TYR A 305 -6.18 -3.96 -6.09
CA TYR A 305 -7.13 -2.90 -5.74
C TYR A 305 -8.61 -3.26 -5.92
N GLY A 306 -8.94 -4.53 -6.08
CA GLY A 306 -10.31 -4.97 -6.43
C GLY A 306 -11.37 -4.81 -5.33
N PHE A 307 -11.03 -4.44 -4.08
CA PHE A 307 -11.99 -4.45 -2.96
C PHE A 307 -12.62 -3.07 -2.69
N PRO A 308 -13.98 -2.96 -2.61
CA PRO A 308 -14.68 -1.72 -2.25
C PRO A 308 -14.26 -1.19 -0.86
N PRO A 309 -14.17 0.15 -0.67
CA PRO A 309 -14.50 1.22 -1.61
C PRO A 309 -13.35 1.68 -2.51
N TYR A 310 -12.18 1.00 -2.50
CA TYR A 310 -11.01 1.44 -3.25
C TYR A 310 -11.31 1.75 -4.73
N PRO A 311 -11.85 0.83 -5.56
CA PRO A 311 -12.07 1.10 -6.97
C PRO A 311 -13.00 2.29 -7.21
N ILE A 312 -14.02 2.42 -6.37
CA ILE A 312 -15.04 3.47 -6.47
C ILE A 312 -14.43 4.84 -6.16
N LEU A 313 -13.59 4.91 -5.11
CA LEU A 313 -12.91 6.15 -4.73
C LEU A 313 -11.82 6.49 -5.74
N ALA A 314 -11.01 5.53 -6.18
CA ALA A 314 -9.96 5.72 -7.16
C ALA A 314 -10.52 6.26 -8.50
N ASP A 315 -11.61 5.69 -9.01
CA ASP A 315 -12.29 6.19 -10.21
C ASP A 315 -12.84 7.61 -10.02
N SER A 316 -13.45 7.88 -8.87
CA SER A 316 -13.98 9.20 -8.55
C SER A 316 -12.90 10.26 -8.43
N LEU A 317 -11.74 9.91 -7.84
CA LEU A 317 -10.58 10.78 -7.68
C LEU A 317 -9.88 11.02 -9.03
N SER A 318 -9.71 9.98 -9.85
CA SER A 318 -9.03 10.10 -11.14
C SER A 318 -9.76 11.04 -12.11
N LYS A 319 -11.07 11.13 -11.98
CA LYS A 319 -11.94 11.97 -12.81
C LYS A 319 -12.33 13.30 -12.13
N TRP A 320 -11.69 13.65 -11.02
CA TRP A 320 -12.04 14.84 -10.26
C TRP A 320 -11.64 16.12 -11.02
N ASN A 321 -12.51 17.12 -11.01
CA ASN A 321 -12.33 18.40 -11.72
C ASN A 321 -12.15 18.25 -13.25
N GLY A 322 -12.70 17.18 -13.86
CA GLY A 322 -12.58 16.97 -15.30
C GLY A 322 -11.22 16.41 -15.74
N GLU A 323 -10.31 16.15 -14.80
CA GLU A 323 -9.04 15.49 -15.08
C GLU A 323 -9.28 14.00 -15.35
N ASN A 324 -8.38 13.38 -16.09
CA ASN A 324 -8.27 11.91 -16.17
C ASN A 324 -6.82 11.53 -15.82
N LEU A 325 -6.61 11.08 -14.60
CA LEU A 325 -5.26 10.77 -14.12
C LEU A 325 -4.79 9.34 -14.46
N HIS A 326 -5.67 8.44 -14.93
CA HIS A 326 -5.24 7.10 -15.33
C HIS A 326 -4.20 7.11 -16.48
N PRO A 327 -4.42 7.85 -17.59
CA PRO A 327 -3.38 7.96 -18.62
C PRO A 327 -2.10 8.62 -18.13
N GLN A 328 -2.19 9.58 -17.21
CA GLN A 328 -0.99 10.21 -16.63
C GLN A 328 -0.20 9.22 -15.79
N GLU A 329 -0.85 8.43 -14.95
CA GLU A 329 -0.22 7.39 -14.16
C GLU A 329 0.45 6.33 -15.05
N GLN A 330 -0.27 5.86 -16.08
CA GLN A 330 0.29 4.94 -17.06
C GLN A 330 1.51 5.51 -17.77
N ALA A 331 1.46 6.79 -18.15
CA ALA A 331 2.59 7.47 -18.78
C ALA A 331 3.81 7.58 -17.84
N ILE A 332 3.61 7.77 -16.53
CA ILE A 332 4.70 7.76 -15.55
C ILE A 332 5.34 6.36 -15.49
N VAL A 333 4.54 5.32 -15.41
CA VAL A 333 5.02 3.92 -15.39
C VAL A 333 5.74 3.58 -16.69
N ASP A 334 5.15 3.94 -17.84
CA ASP A 334 5.75 3.74 -19.17
C ASP A 334 7.14 4.40 -19.25
N GLN A 335 7.23 5.68 -18.88
CA GLN A 335 8.49 6.41 -18.93
C GLN A 335 9.54 5.84 -17.96
N ALA A 336 9.13 5.47 -16.75
CA ALA A 336 10.03 4.89 -15.75
C ALA A 336 10.61 3.55 -16.20
N LEU A 337 9.83 2.73 -16.90
CA LEU A 337 10.27 1.41 -17.37
C LEU A 337 10.95 1.43 -18.75
N ARG A 338 10.92 2.54 -19.48
CA ARG A 338 11.32 2.61 -20.90
C ARG A 338 12.77 2.17 -21.18
N ARG A 339 13.67 2.39 -20.23
CA ARG A 339 15.09 2.06 -20.36
C ARG A 339 15.54 0.95 -19.41
N ILE A 340 14.57 0.28 -18.81
CA ILE A 340 14.83 -0.68 -17.74
C ILE A 340 14.65 -2.08 -18.29
N LEU A 341 15.67 -2.92 -18.10
CA LEU A 341 15.54 -4.34 -18.37
C LEU A 341 14.52 -4.94 -17.38
N THR A 342 13.42 -5.43 -17.93
CA THR A 342 12.38 -6.15 -17.18
C THR A 342 12.48 -7.63 -17.45
N ILE A 343 12.57 -8.44 -16.41
CA ILE A 343 12.76 -9.88 -16.47
C ILE A 343 11.54 -10.58 -15.84
N ARG A 344 10.95 -11.51 -16.57
CA ARG A 344 10.01 -12.49 -16.03
C ARG A 344 10.79 -13.66 -15.47
N LEU A 345 10.53 -14.02 -14.23
CA LEU A 345 11.22 -15.08 -13.50
C LEU A 345 10.23 -16.07 -12.91
N ARG A 346 10.26 -17.31 -13.38
CA ARG A 346 9.51 -18.43 -12.77
C ARG A 346 10.44 -19.37 -12.05
N ASP A 347 9.98 -19.86 -10.91
CA ASP A 347 10.71 -20.83 -10.11
C ASP A 347 9.72 -21.75 -9.36
N PRO A 348 9.78 -23.07 -9.58
CA PRO A 348 8.87 -24.04 -8.95
C PRO A 348 9.12 -24.18 -7.44
N LYS A 349 10.34 -23.86 -6.97
CA LYS A 349 10.74 -23.92 -5.56
C LYS A 349 10.58 -22.59 -4.81
N PHE A 350 10.09 -21.55 -5.50
CA PHE A 350 9.89 -20.21 -4.94
C PHE A 350 11.18 -19.55 -4.39
N ASN A 351 12.34 -19.88 -4.96
CA ASN A 351 13.64 -19.34 -4.57
C ASN A 351 14.04 -18.11 -5.40
N TRP A 352 13.06 -17.29 -5.80
CA TRP A 352 13.32 -16.08 -6.60
C TRP A 352 14.39 -15.17 -5.99
N TRP A 353 14.44 -15.06 -4.65
CA TRP A 353 15.41 -14.23 -3.96
C TRP A 353 16.86 -14.59 -4.28
N GLN A 354 17.18 -15.88 -4.50
CA GLN A 354 18.52 -16.32 -4.89
C GLN A 354 18.84 -15.96 -6.34
N ARG A 355 17.85 -15.91 -7.19
CA ARG A 355 18.01 -15.70 -8.62
C ARG A 355 18.00 -14.24 -9.03
N ILE A 356 17.31 -13.37 -8.27
CA ILE A 356 17.19 -11.95 -8.58
C ILE A 356 18.56 -11.28 -8.78
N PRO A 357 19.56 -11.41 -7.89
CA PRO A 357 20.87 -10.79 -8.11
C PRO A 357 21.56 -11.31 -9.37
N ILE A 358 21.40 -12.59 -9.68
CA ILE A 358 22.00 -13.24 -10.85
C ILE A 358 21.40 -12.69 -12.14
N VAL A 359 20.05 -12.73 -12.25
CA VAL A 359 19.35 -12.32 -13.48
C VAL A 359 19.39 -10.82 -13.70
N THR A 360 19.56 -10.03 -12.64
CA THR A 360 19.69 -8.58 -12.75
C THR A 360 21.11 -8.11 -13.01
N ASN A 361 22.08 -9.00 -12.90
CA ASN A 361 23.51 -8.73 -13.08
C ASN A 361 23.99 -7.52 -12.24
N LEU A 362 23.41 -7.36 -11.05
CA LEU A 362 23.85 -6.35 -10.09
C LEU A 362 24.96 -6.95 -9.23
N SER A 363 26.09 -6.25 -9.16
CA SER A 363 27.21 -6.68 -8.35
C SER A 363 26.77 -6.78 -6.89
N LEU A 364 26.78 -8.00 -6.36
CA LEU A 364 26.68 -8.24 -4.93
C LEU A 364 27.93 -7.64 -4.32
N GLY A 365 27.85 -6.44 -3.79
CA GLY A 365 28.91 -5.88 -2.96
C GLY A 365 29.27 -6.95 -1.93
N SER A 366 30.54 -7.36 -1.91
CA SER A 366 31.06 -8.48 -1.12
C SER A 366 30.87 -8.29 0.38
N ARG A 367 29.66 -8.56 0.87
CA ARG A 367 29.47 -9.08 2.22
C ARG A 367 29.41 -10.59 2.08
N GLN A 368 30.53 -11.22 2.35
CA GLN A 368 30.64 -12.66 2.52
C GLN A 368 29.43 -13.17 3.30
N LEU A 369 28.84 -14.25 2.79
CA LEU A 369 28.01 -15.17 3.54
C LEU A 369 28.63 -15.37 4.92
N VAL A 370 28.07 -14.76 5.95
CA VAL A 370 28.46 -15.01 7.32
C VAL A 370 27.82 -16.36 7.68
N GLY A 371 28.69 -17.41 7.66
CA GLY A 371 28.51 -18.61 8.43
C GLY A 371 27.28 -19.46 8.06
N ALA A 372 27.46 -20.33 7.09
CA ALA A 372 26.81 -21.63 7.08
C ALA A 372 27.86 -22.65 7.60
N ASP A 373 28.17 -22.55 8.89
CA ASP A 373 28.85 -23.60 9.65
C ASP A 373 28.38 -23.48 11.10
N ASP A 374 27.64 -24.46 11.49
CA ASP A 374 27.24 -25.12 12.73
C ASP A 374 25.74 -25.36 12.87
#